data_677646046d502e6837a54ecdb58cb44a
#
_entry.id   677646046d502e6837a54ecdb58cb44a
#
_cell.length_a   1.000
_cell.length_b   1.000
_cell.length_c   1.000
_cell.angle_alpha   90.00
_cell.angle_beta   90.00
_cell.angle_gamma   90.00
#
_symmetry.space_group_name_H-M   'P 1'
#
loop_
_entity.id
_entity.type
_entity.pdbx_description
1 polymer ?
#
loop_
_entity_poly.entity_id
_entity_poly.type
_entity_poly.pdbx_seq_one_letter_code
_entity_poly.pdbx_strand_id
1 'polypeptide(L)'
;MTQNQGGVNKLVSFSVDGSPMQPRRTVVSLQNCNSCHSTLSVHGGNRNQIEMCVLCHNPNATDSSMRPASKNPPQAIDFRTMVHKIHTGENLTSDYTIYGYQGSVNNFNIVTFPGDRRDCATCHVNGSVELPLSPNLLPVTTPRDYLTTTPPATAACLSCHTLKSAAAHALSNITALGESCDACHGPNAEFSVDRVHARK
;
A
#
# COMPACT_ATOMS: atom_id res chain seq x y z
N MET A 1 1.21 -27.15 20.58
CA MET A 1 1.95 -26.32 19.61
C MET A 1 2.39 -25.08 20.35
N THR A 2 3.70 -24.89 20.55
CA THR A 2 4.26 -23.66 21.12
C THR A 2 4.10 -22.55 20.09
N GLN A 3 3.22 -21.57 20.34
CA GLN A 3 3.19 -20.36 19.57
C GLN A 3 4.49 -19.57 19.83
N ASN A 4 5.30 -19.41 18.81
CA ASN A 4 6.41 -18.47 18.85
C ASN A 4 5.84 -17.06 18.99
N GLN A 5 5.92 -16.50 20.19
CA GLN A 5 5.63 -15.09 20.39
C GLN A 5 6.88 -14.30 19.96
N GLY A 6 6.78 -13.64 18.80
CA GLY A 6 7.82 -12.70 18.39
C GLY A 6 7.86 -11.49 19.34
N GLY A 7 9.07 -11.06 19.71
CA GLY A 7 9.25 -9.83 20.46
C GLY A 7 8.72 -8.60 19.68
N VAL A 8 8.34 -7.53 20.39
CA VAL A 8 7.95 -6.26 19.76
C VAL A 8 9.18 -5.64 19.09
N ASN A 9 9.05 -5.33 17.80
CA ASN A 9 10.14 -4.69 17.06
C ASN A 9 10.42 -3.30 17.63
N LYS A 10 11.69 -3.01 17.90
CA LYS A 10 12.13 -1.68 18.30
C LYS A 10 12.93 -1.06 17.17
N LEU A 11 12.50 0.12 16.73
CA LEU A 11 13.21 0.92 15.75
C LEU A 11 13.96 2.04 16.47
N VAL A 12 15.20 2.22 16.07
CA VAL A 12 16.04 3.32 16.52
C VAL A 12 16.51 4.06 15.28
N SER A 13 16.17 5.34 15.19
CA SER A 13 16.64 6.21 14.12
C SER A 13 17.85 7.00 14.60
N PHE A 14 18.76 7.28 13.70
CA PHE A 14 19.93 8.13 13.97
C PHE A 14 20.28 8.92 12.70
N SER A 15 20.86 10.09 12.91
CA SER A 15 21.38 10.91 11.81
C SER A 15 22.75 10.40 11.38
N VAL A 16 22.96 10.28 10.07
CA VAL A 16 24.26 9.87 9.50
C VAL A 16 25.21 11.07 9.36
N ASP A 17 24.67 12.24 9.13
CA ASP A 17 25.40 13.49 8.86
C ASP A 17 25.33 14.51 10.01
N GLY A 18 24.69 14.13 11.13
CA GLY A 18 24.48 15.03 12.27
C GLY A 18 23.32 16.02 12.10
N SER A 19 22.59 15.98 10.98
CA SER A 19 21.41 16.83 10.78
C SER A 19 20.30 16.48 11.78
N PRO A 20 19.39 17.42 12.11
CA PRO A 20 18.24 17.13 12.95
C PRO A 20 17.38 16.00 12.37
N MET A 21 17.07 15.02 13.21
CA MET A 21 16.20 13.90 12.84
C MET A 21 14.82 14.39 12.44
N GLN A 22 14.36 13.95 11.27
CA GLN A 22 12.99 14.16 10.83
C GLN A 22 12.20 12.86 11.05
N PRO A 23 11.10 12.89 11.82
CA PRO A 23 10.28 11.70 12.02
C PRO A 23 9.64 11.28 10.70
N ARG A 24 9.53 9.98 10.49
CA ARG A 24 8.74 9.47 9.38
C ARG A 24 7.27 9.87 9.59
N ARG A 25 6.62 10.33 8.52
CA ARG A 25 5.18 10.64 8.57
C ARG A 25 4.37 9.42 9.01
N THR A 26 3.36 9.63 9.83
CA THR A 26 2.40 8.61 10.24
C THR A 26 1.20 8.64 9.30
N VAL A 27 0.98 7.57 8.56
CA VAL A 27 -0.11 7.42 7.57
C VAL A 27 -1.20 6.50 8.10
N VAL A 28 -0.80 5.41 8.75
CA VAL A 28 -1.69 4.42 9.36
C VAL A 28 -1.22 4.13 10.78
N SER A 29 -2.11 3.64 11.65
CA SER A 29 -1.73 3.22 12.99
C SER A 29 -1.78 1.69 13.14
N LEU A 30 -0.83 1.14 13.88
CA LEU A 30 -0.85 -0.28 14.22
C LEU A 30 -2.09 -0.66 15.04
N GLN A 31 -2.58 0.26 15.88
CA GLN A 31 -3.80 0.07 16.66
C GLN A 31 -5.01 -0.13 15.75
N ASN A 32 -5.11 0.65 14.67
CA ASN A 32 -6.19 0.52 13.69
C ASN A 32 -6.11 -0.83 12.97
N CYS A 33 -4.94 -1.28 12.57
CA CYS A 33 -4.74 -2.62 12.00
C CYS A 33 -5.19 -3.71 12.99
N ASN A 34 -4.83 -3.57 14.26
CA ASN A 34 -5.12 -4.54 15.31
C ASN A 34 -6.60 -4.57 15.72
N SER A 35 -7.43 -3.64 15.27
CA SER A 35 -8.89 -3.74 15.47
C SER A 35 -9.50 -4.96 14.77
N CYS A 36 -8.86 -5.43 13.69
CA CYS A 36 -9.26 -6.63 12.95
C CYS A 36 -8.24 -7.79 13.11
N HIS A 37 -6.95 -7.47 13.17
CA HIS A 37 -5.87 -8.47 13.20
C HIS A 37 -5.53 -8.98 14.60
N SER A 38 -6.20 -8.52 15.66
CA SER A 38 -5.89 -8.82 17.07
C SER A 38 -4.46 -8.40 17.44
N THR A 39 -3.46 -8.99 16.81
CA THR A 39 -2.04 -8.59 16.87
C THR A 39 -1.45 -8.80 15.50
N LEU A 40 -1.28 -7.71 14.74
CA LEU A 40 -0.63 -7.79 13.43
C LEU A 40 0.84 -8.19 13.60
N SER A 41 1.14 -9.41 13.22
CA SER A 41 2.49 -9.94 13.26
C SER A 41 2.68 -10.93 12.12
N VAL A 42 3.60 -10.62 11.23
CA VAL A 42 3.83 -11.39 9.99
C VAL A 42 5.26 -11.91 9.92
N HIS A 43 5.59 -12.63 8.85
CA HIS A 43 6.91 -13.25 8.67
C HIS A 43 7.33 -14.11 9.88
N GLY A 44 6.48 -15.08 10.21
CA GLY A 44 6.71 -15.97 11.34
C GLY A 44 6.56 -15.32 12.73
N GLY A 45 5.75 -14.24 12.81
CA GLY A 45 5.52 -13.51 14.05
C GLY A 45 6.61 -12.49 14.41
N ASN A 46 7.56 -12.24 13.51
CA ASN A 46 8.74 -11.43 13.80
C ASN A 46 8.69 -10.00 13.28
N ARG A 47 7.62 -9.59 12.58
CA ARG A 47 7.44 -8.23 12.03
C ARG A 47 6.08 -7.70 12.45
N ASN A 48 6.09 -6.73 13.36
CA ASN A 48 4.88 -6.24 14.04
C ASN A 48 4.86 -4.71 14.25
N GLN A 49 5.68 -3.96 13.52
CA GLN A 49 5.66 -2.50 13.51
C GLN A 49 5.63 -1.97 12.08
N ILE A 50 4.79 -0.97 11.80
CA ILE A 50 4.60 -0.39 10.46
C ILE A 50 5.93 0.12 9.89
N GLU A 51 6.73 0.77 10.71
CA GLU A 51 8.03 1.32 10.33
C GLU A 51 9.00 0.20 9.91
N MET A 52 8.91 -0.97 10.52
CA MET A 52 9.69 -2.14 10.11
C MET A 52 9.22 -2.70 8.77
N CYS A 53 7.90 -2.75 8.54
CA CYS A 53 7.33 -3.24 7.28
C CYS A 53 7.86 -2.45 6.08
N VAL A 54 7.84 -1.11 6.18
CA VAL A 54 8.21 -0.23 5.06
C VAL A 54 9.71 -0.19 4.75
N LEU A 55 10.57 -0.74 5.61
CA LEU A 55 11.99 -0.89 5.29
C LEU A 55 12.22 -1.87 4.14
N CYS A 56 11.46 -2.97 4.12
CA CYS A 56 11.55 -4.00 3.09
C CYS A 56 10.49 -3.80 2.00
N HIS A 57 9.28 -3.40 2.38
CA HIS A 57 8.18 -3.09 1.46
C HIS A 57 8.25 -1.63 1.02
N ASN A 58 9.40 -1.24 0.47
CA ASN A 58 9.67 0.10 -0.05
C ASN A 58 9.13 0.26 -1.49
N PRO A 59 9.13 1.48 -2.08
CA PRO A 59 8.55 1.72 -3.40
C PRO A 59 9.12 0.89 -4.56
N ASN A 60 10.33 0.37 -4.43
CA ASN A 60 10.97 -0.46 -5.45
C ASN A 60 10.77 -1.97 -5.21
N ALA A 61 10.09 -2.34 -4.13
CA ALA A 61 9.96 -3.73 -3.75
C ALA A 61 9.02 -4.50 -4.67
N THR A 62 9.52 -5.61 -5.20
CA THR A 62 8.77 -6.60 -5.96
C THR A 62 9.11 -8.00 -5.46
N ASP A 63 8.30 -8.98 -5.79
CA ASP A 63 8.58 -10.37 -5.46
C ASP A 63 9.50 -11.08 -6.46
N SER A 64 10.21 -10.33 -7.31
CA SER A 64 11.03 -10.85 -8.41
C SER A 64 12.09 -11.87 -7.96
N SER A 65 12.67 -11.69 -6.78
CA SER A 65 13.71 -12.60 -6.26
C SER A 65 13.18 -13.99 -5.89
N MET A 66 11.86 -14.11 -5.64
CA MET A 66 11.21 -15.36 -5.23
C MET A 66 10.28 -15.90 -6.31
N ARG A 67 9.94 -15.10 -7.31
CA ARG A 67 9.00 -15.45 -8.37
C ARG A 67 9.67 -16.34 -9.44
N PRO A 68 9.07 -17.48 -9.78
CA PRO A 68 9.55 -18.29 -10.90
C PRO A 68 9.53 -17.51 -12.22
N ALA A 69 10.53 -17.67 -13.06
CA ALA A 69 10.62 -16.98 -14.36
C ALA A 69 9.39 -17.18 -15.25
N SER A 70 8.76 -18.36 -15.19
CA SER A 70 7.53 -18.70 -15.91
C SER A 70 6.28 -17.92 -15.42
N LYS A 71 6.40 -17.20 -14.31
CA LYS A 71 5.33 -16.41 -13.70
C LYS A 71 5.58 -14.89 -13.77
N ASN A 72 6.61 -14.48 -14.52
CA ASN A 72 6.88 -13.08 -14.78
C ASN A 72 5.74 -12.40 -15.56
N PRO A 73 5.59 -11.07 -15.45
CA PRO A 73 6.37 -10.14 -14.64
C PRO A 73 6.08 -10.25 -13.14
N PRO A 74 6.96 -9.70 -12.27
CA PRO A 74 6.77 -9.73 -10.81
C PRO A 74 5.62 -8.84 -10.33
N GLN A 75 5.11 -9.11 -9.13
CA GLN A 75 4.16 -8.26 -8.44
C GLN A 75 4.89 -7.17 -7.66
N ALA A 76 4.30 -5.98 -7.63
CA ALA A 76 4.68 -4.94 -6.69
C ALA A 76 4.30 -5.38 -5.26
N ILE A 77 5.25 -5.27 -4.34
CA ILE A 77 5.05 -5.54 -2.92
C ILE A 77 5.47 -4.34 -2.06
N ASP A 78 5.47 -3.13 -2.61
CA ASP A 78 5.56 -1.94 -1.79
C ASP A 78 4.38 -1.89 -0.81
N PHE A 79 4.60 -1.30 0.35
CA PHE A 79 3.65 -1.38 1.46
C PHE A 79 2.27 -0.82 1.09
N ARG A 80 2.21 0.29 0.35
CA ARG A 80 0.97 0.94 -0.08
C ARG A 80 0.17 0.04 -1.01
N THR A 81 0.77 -0.35 -2.14
CA THR A 81 0.12 -1.21 -3.14
C THR A 81 -0.26 -2.57 -2.55
N MET A 82 0.66 -3.18 -1.83
CA MET A 82 0.47 -4.51 -1.26
C MET A 82 -0.70 -4.56 -0.28
N VAL A 83 -0.74 -3.66 0.69
CA VAL A 83 -1.80 -3.67 1.70
C VAL A 83 -3.17 -3.39 1.09
N HIS A 84 -3.27 -2.41 0.19
CA HIS A 84 -4.53 -2.12 -0.49
C HIS A 84 -4.99 -3.31 -1.36
N LYS A 85 -4.10 -3.92 -2.16
CA LYS A 85 -4.45 -5.08 -2.99
C LYS A 85 -4.85 -6.30 -2.14
N ILE A 86 -4.16 -6.58 -1.04
CA ILE A 86 -4.53 -7.68 -0.13
C ILE A 86 -5.95 -7.49 0.40
N HIS A 87 -6.30 -6.28 0.85
CA HIS A 87 -7.63 -6.00 1.41
C HIS A 87 -8.70 -5.79 0.33
N THR A 88 -8.32 -5.51 -0.92
CA THR A 88 -9.25 -5.56 -2.06
C THR A 88 -9.60 -7.00 -2.41
N GLY A 89 -8.65 -7.90 -2.29
CA GLY A 89 -8.83 -9.35 -2.28
C GLY A 89 -9.68 -9.89 -3.43
N GLU A 90 -10.79 -10.54 -3.11
CA GLU A 90 -11.73 -11.16 -4.07
C GLU A 90 -12.34 -10.18 -5.09
N ASN A 91 -12.25 -8.88 -4.82
CA ASN A 91 -12.76 -7.84 -5.72
C ASN A 91 -11.70 -7.31 -6.70
N LEU A 92 -10.48 -7.82 -6.67
CA LEU A 92 -9.48 -7.52 -7.69
C LEU A 92 -9.88 -8.10 -9.04
N THR A 93 -9.73 -7.32 -10.10
CA THR A 93 -10.00 -7.76 -11.48
C THR A 93 -8.81 -8.48 -12.13
N SER A 94 -7.66 -8.49 -11.48
CA SER A 94 -6.43 -9.15 -11.93
C SER A 94 -5.82 -10.00 -10.83
N ASP A 95 -4.98 -10.95 -11.22
CA ASP A 95 -4.25 -11.82 -10.28
C ASP A 95 -3.32 -10.99 -9.37
N TYR A 96 -3.40 -11.23 -8.07
CA TYR A 96 -2.46 -10.74 -7.08
C TYR A 96 -1.94 -11.90 -6.23
N THR A 97 -1.09 -12.70 -6.86
CA THR A 97 -0.39 -13.82 -6.23
C THR A 97 1.07 -13.41 -6.00
N ILE A 98 1.52 -13.43 -4.76
CA ILE A 98 2.90 -13.12 -4.36
C ILE A 98 3.65 -14.43 -4.09
N TYR A 99 4.86 -14.51 -4.62
CA TYR A 99 5.81 -15.60 -4.35
C TYR A 99 6.75 -15.15 -3.24
N GLY A 100 6.83 -15.95 -2.19
CA GLY A 100 7.57 -15.62 -0.99
C GLY A 100 8.67 -16.62 -0.66
N TYR A 101 9.22 -16.46 0.53
CA TYR A 101 10.34 -17.27 1.04
C TYR A 101 10.01 -18.77 1.02
N GLN A 102 11.02 -19.58 0.69
CA GLN A 102 10.93 -21.05 0.58
C GLN A 102 9.86 -21.53 -0.41
N GLY A 103 9.59 -20.77 -1.46
CA GLY A 103 8.62 -21.16 -2.49
C GLY A 103 7.16 -20.99 -2.07
N SER A 104 6.89 -20.26 -1.00
CA SER A 104 5.51 -19.97 -0.60
C SER A 104 4.77 -19.22 -1.72
N VAL A 105 3.54 -19.63 -1.99
CA VAL A 105 2.65 -19.02 -3.00
C VAL A 105 1.43 -18.48 -2.27
N ASN A 106 1.27 -17.17 -2.28
CA ASN A 106 0.23 -16.48 -1.55
C ASN A 106 -0.73 -15.80 -2.52
N ASN A 107 -1.88 -16.42 -2.77
CA ASN A 107 -2.94 -15.86 -3.59
C ASN A 107 -3.84 -14.99 -2.71
N PHE A 108 -3.83 -13.69 -2.94
CA PHE A 108 -4.64 -12.75 -2.17
C PHE A 108 -6.01 -12.45 -2.80
N ASN A 109 -6.31 -12.97 -4.00
CA ASN A 109 -7.63 -12.85 -4.60
C ASN A 109 -8.73 -13.65 -3.86
N ILE A 110 -8.35 -14.44 -2.86
CA ILE A 110 -9.30 -15.19 -2.02
C ILE A 110 -9.64 -14.46 -0.70
N VAL A 111 -9.03 -13.30 -0.46
CA VAL A 111 -9.24 -12.55 0.79
C VAL A 111 -10.58 -11.81 0.72
N THR A 112 -11.44 -12.07 1.69
CA THR A 112 -12.67 -11.32 1.92
C THR A 112 -12.43 -10.28 3.02
N PHE A 113 -12.63 -9.00 2.69
CA PHE A 113 -12.50 -7.93 3.68
C PHE A 113 -13.78 -7.82 4.51
N PRO A 114 -13.70 -7.89 5.85
CA PRO A 114 -14.90 -7.97 6.70
C PRO A 114 -15.63 -6.64 6.90
N GLY A 115 -15.04 -5.53 6.48
CA GLY A 115 -15.58 -4.17 6.64
C GLY A 115 -15.93 -3.47 5.34
N ASP A 116 -16.16 -2.17 5.42
CA ASP A 116 -16.33 -1.32 4.25
C ASP A 116 -14.98 -0.74 3.81
N ARG A 117 -14.46 -1.18 2.66
CA ARG A 117 -13.19 -0.70 2.11
C ARG A 117 -13.17 0.78 1.73
N ARG A 118 -14.33 1.42 1.66
CA ARG A 118 -14.46 2.86 1.45
C ARG A 118 -14.20 3.67 2.72
N ASP A 119 -14.19 3.02 3.89
CA ASP A 119 -13.87 3.63 5.16
C ASP A 119 -12.34 3.68 5.36
N CYS A 120 -11.71 4.66 4.76
CA CYS A 120 -10.26 4.84 4.85
C CYS A 120 -9.80 5.06 6.31
N ALA A 121 -10.63 5.66 7.16
CA ALA A 121 -10.32 5.93 8.56
C ALA A 121 -10.18 4.65 9.41
N THR A 122 -10.68 3.50 8.92
CA THR A 122 -10.41 2.19 9.55
C THR A 122 -8.91 1.90 9.71
N CYS A 123 -8.08 2.40 8.79
CA CYS A 123 -6.62 2.18 8.81
C CYS A 123 -5.85 3.49 8.91
N HIS A 124 -6.27 4.52 8.17
CA HIS A 124 -5.56 5.78 8.01
C HIS A 124 -5.82 6.73 9.18
N VAL A 125 -4.85 7.59 9.45
CA VAL A 125 -4.91 8.60 10.51
C VAL A 125 -4.51 9.97 9.95
N ASN A 126 -4.89 11.03 10.67
CA ASN A 126 -4.45 12.40 10.42
C ASN A 126 -4.71 12.93 9.01
N GLY A 127 -5.85 12.56 8.39
CA GLY A 127 -6.17 13.01 7.03
C GLY A 127 -5.18 12.51 5.95
N SER A 128 -4.43 11.46 6.23
CA SER A 128 -3.34 10.98 5.37
C SER A 128 -3.79 10.42 4.00
N VAL A 129 -5.09 10.39 3.77
CA VAL A 129 -5.73 10.00 2.50
C VAL A 129 -6.02 11.19 1.58
N GLU A 130 -5.93 12.40 2.12
CA GLU A 130 -6.24 13.62 1.37
C GLU A 130 -5.19 13.91 0.30
N LEU A 131 -5.64 14.52 -0.80
CA LEU A 131 -4.78 14.97 -1.89
C LEU A 131 -4.54 16.49 -1.81
N PRO A 132 -3.37 16.98 -2.28
CA PRO A 132 -2.27 16.20 -2.83
C PRO A 132 -1.53 15.40 -1.75
N LEU A 133 -0.98 14.26 -2.14
CA LEU A 133 -0.08 13.52 -1.26
C LEU A 133 1.22 14.31 -1.04
N SER A 134 1.97 13.93 0.01
CA SER A 134 3.28 14.54 0.27
C SER A 134 4.18 14.52 -0.98
N PRO A 135 4.81 15.66 -1.36
CA PRO A 135 5.63 15.76 -2.57
C PRO A 135 6.91 14.90 -2.53
N ASN A 136 7.30 14.45 -1.34
CA ASN A 136 8.50 13.62 -1.16
C ASN A 136 8.23 12.12 -1.32
N LEU A 137 7.04 11.74 -1.81
CA LEU A 137 6.71 10.34 -2.07
C LEU A 137 7.35 9.86 -3.37
N LEU A 138 8.00 8.71 -3.29
CA LEU A 138 8.57 8.08 -4.47
C LEU A 138 7.49 7.33 -5.26
N PRO A 139 7.61 7.30 -6.60
CA PRO A 139 6.84 6.41 -7.45
C PRO A 139 7.09 4.95 -7.09
N VAL A 140 6.12 4.10 -7.41
CA VAL A 140 6.13 2.67 -7.09
C VAL A 140 6.49 1.86 -8.32
N THR A 141 7.36 0.88 -8.17
CA THR A 141 7.65 -0.10 -9.22
C THR A 141 6.49 -1.09 -9.35
N THR A 142 5.78 -1.05 -10.47
CA THR A 142 4.53 -1.81 -10.73
C THR A 142 4.62 -2.55 -12.07
N PRO A 143 5.42 -3.61 -12.20
CA PRO A 143 5.73 -4.24 -13.50
C PRO A 143 4.53 -4.89 -14.21
N ARG A 144 3.41 -5.09 -13.51
CA ARG A 144 2.15 -5.66 -14.05
C ARG A 144 1.10 -4.62 -14.39
N ASP A 145 1.31 -3.38 -13.97
CA ASP A 145 0.36 -2.31 -14.23
C ASP A 145 0.65 -1.64 -15.60
N TYR A 146 -0.19 -0.70 -16.00
CA TYR A 146 -0.05 0.01 -17.28
C TYR A 146 1.20 0.89 -17.37
N LEU A 147 1.71 1.31 -16.22
CA LEU A 147 3.02 1.95 -16.08
C LEU A 147 3.92 1.04 -15.24
N THR A 148 5.15 0.83 -15.68
CA THR A 148 6.15 0.05 -14.92
C THR A 148 6.61 0.79 -13.67
N THR A 149 6.43 2.10 -13.65
CA THR A 149 6.65 2.98 -12.50
C THR A 149 5.42 3.86 -12.36
N THR A 150 4.66 3.65 -11.31
CA THR A 150 3.37 4.34 -11.06
C THR A 150 3.53 5.43 -10.03
N PRO A 151 3.06 6.66 -10.30
CA PRO A 151 3.08 7.76 -9.34
C PRO A 151 2.30 7.43 -8.05
N PRO A 152 2.60 8.14 -6.94
CA PRO A 152 2.15 7.74 -5.60
C PRO A 152 0.64 7.67 -5.39
N ALA A 153 -0.13 8.66 -5.85
CA ALA A 153 -1.59 8.65 -5.69
C ALA A 153 -2.22 7.62 -6.62
N THR A 154 -1.78 7.55 -7.87
CA THR A 154 -2.22 6.52 -8.82
C THR A 154 -1.99 5.11 -8.28
N ALA A 155 -0.82 4.83 -7.69
CA ALA A 155 -0.51 3.52 -7.11
C ALA A 155 -1.46 3.16 -5.95
N ALA A 156 -1.83 4.13 -5.12
CA ALA A 156 -2.81 3.92 -4.06
C ALA A 156 -4.21 3.64 -4.62
N CYS A 157 -4.70 4.52 -5.50
CA CYS A 157 -6.06 4.45 -6.03
C CYS A 157 -6.28 3.19 -6.87
N LEU A 158 -5.36 2.86 -7.79
CA LEU A 158 -5.47 1.69 -8.66
C LEU A 158 -5.27 0.35 -7.92
N SER A 159 -4.85 0.37 -6.67
CA SER A 159 -4.82 -0.84 -5.85
C SER A 159 -6.21 -1.32 -5.42
N CYS A 160 -7.22 -0.43 -5.48
CA CYS A 160 -8.63 -0.75 -5.25
C CYS A 160 -9.48 -0.56 -6.51
N HIS A 161 -9.24 0.51 -7.28
CA HIS A 161 -9.94 0.83 -8.52
C HIS A 161 -9.30 0.10 -9.71
N THR A 162 -9.49 -1.21 -9.80
CA THR A 162 -8.75 -2.10 -10.73
C THR A 162 -9.35 -2.19 -12.15
N LEU A 163 -10.44 -1.47 -12.44
CA LEU A 163 -11.05 -1.44 -13.76
C LEU A 163 -10.18 -0.67 -14.76
N LYS A 164 -10.18 -1.11 -16.02
CA LYS A 164 -9.46 -0.43 -17.12
C LYS A 164 -9.86 1.05 -17.29
N SER A 165 -11.12 1.38 -17.06
CA SER A 165 -11.61 2.76 -17.11
C SER A 165 -10.97 3.64 -16.04
N ALA A 166 -10.79 3.13 -14.82
CA ALA A 166 -10.09 3.83 -13.75
C ALA A 166 -8.61 4.04 -14.08
N ALA A 167 -7.96 3.03 -14.64
CA ALA A 167 -6.58 3.14 -15.10
C ALA A 167 -6.44 4.17 -16.23
N ALA A 168 -7.33 4.16 -17.22
CA ALA A 168 -7.33 5.13 -18.31
C ALA A 168 -7.54 6.57 -17.80
N HIS A 169 -8.47 6.76 -16.85
CA HIS A 169 -8.68 8.04 -16.19
C HIS A 169 -7.41 8.52 -15.48
N ALA A 170 -6.80 7.67 -14.67
CA ALA A 170 -5.56 8.01 -13.95
C ALA A 170 -4.42 8.36 -14.90
N LEU A 171 -4.22 7.58 -15.98
CA LEU A 171 -3.16 7.82 -16.97
C LEU A 171 -3.36 9.15 -17.71
N SER A 172 -4.59 9.55 -17.98
CA SER A 172 -4.89 10.84 -18.64
C SER A 172 -4.58 12.05 -17.75
N ASN A 173 -4.41 11.84 -16.45
CA ASN A 173 -4.12 12.87 -15.45
C ASN A 173 -2.70 12.80 -14.89
N ILE A 174 -1.80 12.09 -15.59
CA ILE A 174 -0.36 12.01 -15.28
C ILE A 174 0.42 12.70 -16.39
N THR A 175 1.31 13.60 -16.00
CA THR A 175 2.19 14.32 -16.90
C THR A 175 3.66 14.18 -16.46
N ALA A 176 4.57 14.75 -17.24
CA ALA A 176 5.98 14.87 -16.83
C ALA A 176 6.15 15.74 -15.57
N LEU A 177 5.17 16.55 -15.22
CA LEU A 177 5.18 17.38 -14.01
C LEU A 177 4.56 16.66 -12.79
N GLY A 178 4.01 15.47 -12.98
CA GLY A 178 3.40 14.67 -11.92
C GLY A 178 1.92 14.38 -12.13
N GLU A 179 1.26 14.00 -11.06
CA GLU A 179 -0.18 13.71 -10.98
C GLU A 179 -0.97 15.01 -10.74
N SER A 180 -2.09 15.20 -11.45
CA SER A 180 -3.02 16.32 -11.24
C SER A 180 -4.34 15.87 -10.58
N CYS A 181 -4.32 14.79 -9.81
CA CYS A 181 -5.49 14.18 -9.20
C CYS A 181 -6.22 15.12 -8.22
N ASP A 182 -5.46 15.95 -7.50
CA ASP A 182 -5.97 16.90 -6.51
C ASP A 182 -6.85 18.00 -7.10
N ALA A 183 -6.74 18.30 -8.40
CA ALA A 183 -7.58 19.26 -9.07
C ALA A 183 -9.09 18.91 -8.97
N CYS A 184 -9.41 17.60 -8.99
CA CYS A 184 -10.79 17.13 -8.88
C CYS A 184 -11.04 16.31 -7.60
N HIS A 185 -10.00 15.69 -7.02
CA HIS A 185 -10.10 14.82 -5.85
C HIS A 185 -9.48 15.43 -4.59
N GLY A 186 -9.01 16.67 -4.65
CA GLY A 186 -8.48 17.40 -3.50
C GLY A 186 -9.57 17.83 -2.52
N PRO A 187 -9.20 18.40 -1.37
CA PRO A 187 -10.15 18.88 -0.36
C PRO A 187 -11.11 19.91 -0.93
N ASN A 188 -12.37 19.80 -0.56
CA ASN A 188 -13.48 20.65 -1.02
C ASN A 188 -13.85 20.56 -2.51
N ALA A 189 -13.17 19.74 -3.30
CA ALA A 189 -13.56 19.47 -4.68
C ALA A 189 -14.85 18.62 -4.75
N GLU A 190 -15.53 18.66 -5.89
CA GLU A 190 -16.77 17.90 -6.09
C GLU A 190 -16.58 16.40 -5.86
N PHE A 191 -15.44 15.87 -6.28
CA PHE A 191 -15.06 14.46 -6.15
C PHE A 191 -13.94 14.25 -5.13
N SER A 192 -13.89 15.07 -4.06
CA SER A 192 -12.88 14.91 -3.02
C SER A 192 -12.90 13.49 -2.43
N VAL A 193 -11.74 12.99 -2.02
CA VAL A 193 -11.57 11.60 -1.55
C VAL A 193 -12.54 11.26 -0.43
N ASP A 194 -12.70 12.13 0.55
CA ASP A 194 -13.61 11.97 1.67
C ASP A 194 -15.08 11.90 1.21
N ARG A 195 -15.47 12.74 0.26
CA ARG A 195 -16.84 12.82 -0.24
C ARG A 195 -17.25 11.58 -1.04
N VAL A 196 -16.39 11.11 -1.96
CA VAL A 196 -16.73 9.95 -2.82
C VAL A 196 -16.61 8.62 -2.08
N HIS A 197 -15.87 8.57 -0.98
CA HIS A 197 -15.73 7.42 -0.10
C HIS A 197 -16.56 7.55 1.19
N ALA A 198 -17.29 8.65 1.38
CA ALA A 198 -18.15 8.84 2.54
C ALA A 198 -19.19 7.71 2.65
N ARG A 199 -19.37 7.23 3.86
CA ARG A 199 -20.49 6.34 4.16
C ARG A 199 -21.80 7.14 4.13
N LYS A 200 -22.78 6.64 3.41
CA LYS A 200 -24.16 7.11 3.50
C LYS A 200 -24.83 6.54 4.73
#